data_a9d745e958b906156098218a99e18182
#
_entry.id   a9d745e958b906156098218a99e18182
#
_cell.length_a   1.000
_cell.length_b   1.000
_cell.length_c   1.000
_cell.angle_alpha   90.00
_cell.angle_beta   90.00
_cell.angle_gamma   90.00
#
_symmetry.space_group_name_H-M   'P 1'
#
loop_
_entity.id
_entity.type
_entity.pdbx_description
1 polymer ?
#
loop_
_entity_poly.entity_id
_entity_poly.type
_entity_poly.pdbx_seq_one_letter_code
_entity_poly.pdbx_strand_id
1 'polypeptide(L)'
;MCIRDSGEAVRESTVPRAEIFVTTKLWDNDQGYDAALKAFDRSLEELGLDYVDLYLIHWPVQTLRTDSWRALERIKSDGMARSIGVSNFSHIHLQALFSTTDQRPAVNQIELSPFLQQTPISKFCRSHNIQLTGYCPLAKGQRFDDPTLSKIAAQKNKSPAQVMIRWALQKGQAVIPKSSNPRRIGQNADVFDFEISPDQMARLDALDDDYRLCPDPLSMP
;
A
#
# COMPACT_ATOMS: atom_id res chain seq x y z
N MET A 1 0.26 -13.04 8.24
CA MET A 1 -0.41 -13.65 7.06
C MET A 1 0.69 -14.41 6.33
N CYS A 2 0.52 -15.69 6.10
CA CYS A 2 1.50 -16.50 5.40
C CYS A 2 1.33 -16.30 3.90
N ILE A 3 2.41 -16.22 3.15
CA ILE A 3 2.38 -16.07 1.69
C ILE A 3 1.70 -17.29 1.03
N ARG A 4 1.91 -18.48 1.60
CA ARG A 4 1.30 -19.75 1.15
C ARG A 4 -0.21 -19.74 1.28
N ASP A 5 -0.76 -19.21 2.39
CA ASP A 5 -2.21 -19.07 2.59
C ASP A 5 -2.84 -18.19 1.50
N SER A 6 -2.13 -17.12 1.08
CA SER A 6 -2.58 -16.26 -0.01
C SER A 6 -2.58 -17.00 -1.34
N GLY A 7 -1.56 -17.78 -1.64
CA GLY A 7 -1.48 -18.61 -2.83
C GLY A 7 -2.58 -19.67 -2.88
N GLU A 8 -2.83 -20.35 -1.77
CA GLU A 8 -3.93 -21.32 -1.64
C GLU A 8 -5.29 -20.66 -1.89
N ALA A 9 -5.57 -19.52 -1.25
CA ALA A 9 -6.81 -18.78 -1.45
C ALA A 9 -7.02 -18.33 -2.91
N VAL A 10 -5.94 -17.97 -3.63
CA VAL A 10 -6.03 -17.63 -5.06
C VAL A 10 -6.36 -18.86 -5.90
N ARG A 11 -5.74 -20.01 -5.63
CA ARG A 11 -5.98 -21.25 -6.38
C ARG A 11 -7.37 -21.84 -6.12
N GLU A 12 -7.89 -21.69 -4.90
CA GLU A 12 -9.23 -22.15 -4.51
C GLU A 12 -10.35 -21.20 -4.93
N SER A 13 -10.00 -20.00 -5.36
CA SER A 13 -10.96 -18.98 -5.77
C SER A 13 -11.69 -19.39 -7.05
N THR A 14 -12.99 -19.13 -7.09
CA THR A 14 -13.80 -19.22 -8.32
C THR A 14 -13.61 -18.02 -9.25
N VAL A 15 -12.93 -16.95 -8.77
CA VAL A 15 -12.61 -15.78 -9.58
C VAL A 15 -11.40 -16.13 -10.45
N PRO A 16 -11.45 -15.85 -11.77
CA PRO A 16 -10.30 -16.07 -12.65
C PRO A 16 -9.04 -15.39 -12.16
N ARG A 17 -7.87 -16.06 -12.24
CA ARG A 17 -6.57 -15.49 -11.79
C ARG A 17 -6.32 -14.08 -12.36
N ALA A 18 -6.73 -13.83 -13.59
CA ALA A 18 -6.53 -12.53 -14.24
C ALA A 18 -7.34 -11.38 -13.61
N GLU A 19 -8.37 -11.69 -12.82
CA GLU A 19 -9.21 -10.73 -12.11
C GLU A 19 -8.79 -10.55 -10.65
N ILE A 20 -7.82 -11.35 -10.15
CA ILE A 20 -7.28 -11.25 -8.79
C ILE A 20 -5.96 -10.48 -8.86
N PHE A 21 -5.88 -9.34 -8.15
CA PHE A 21 -4.66 -8.53 -8.09
C PHE A 21 -3.79 -8.97 -6.90
N VAL A 22 -2.69 -9.66 -7.18
CA VAL A 22 -1.76 -10.18 -6.17
C VAL A 22 -0.54 -9.28 -6.05
N THR A 23 -0.27 -8.83 -4.82
CA THR A 23 0.93 -8.04 -4.50
C THR A 23 1.81 -8.80 -3.51
N THR A 24 3.11 -8.87 -3.78
CA THR A 24 4.12 -9.29 -2.79
C THR A 24 5.27 -8.30 -2.73
N LYS A 25 6.19 -8.48 -1.78
CA LYS A 25 7.25 -7.50 -1.51
C LYS A 25 8.59 -8.20 -1.31
N LEU A 26 9.65 -7.52 -1.76
CA LEU A 26 11.03 -7.84 -1.46
C LEU A 26 11.36 -7.41 -0.04
N TRP A 27 11.72 -8.37 0.81
CA TRP A 27 12.10 -8.12 2.20
C TRP A 27 13.48 -7.47 2.29
N ASP A 28 13.74 -6.73 3.37
CA ASP A 28 14.93 -5.90 3.52
C ASP A 28 16.22 -6.70 3.47
N ASN A 29 16.26 -7.88 4.10
CA ASN A 29 17.43 -8.76 4.12
C ASN A 29 17.71 -9.45 2.77
N ASP A 30 16.76 -9.41 1.85
CA ASP A 30 16.87 -10.00 0.52
C ASP A 30 17.19 -8.95 -0.56
N GLN A 31 17.44 -7.69 -0.17
CA GLN A 31 17.74 -6.62 -1.13
C GLN A 31 19.13 -6.78 -1.77
N GLY A 32 19.32 -6.18 -2.94
CA GLY A 32 20.44 -6.35 -3.85
C GLY A 32 20.00 -7.07 -5.13
N TYR A 33 20.78 -7.03 -6.20
CA TYR A 33 20.35 -7.52 -7.50
C TYR A 33 20.07 -9.03 -7.50
N ASP A 34 21.09 -9.86 -7.25
CA ASP A 34 20.96 -11.32 -7.31
C ASP A 34 20.12 -11.89 -6.17
N ALA A 35 20.20 -11.27 -4.98
CA ALA A 35 19.39 -11.65 -3.84
C ALA A 35 17.90 -11.41 -4.09
N ALA A 36 17.56 -10.26 -4.71
CA ALA A 36 16.18 -9.92 -5.04
C ALA A 36 15.56 -10.86 -6.09
N LEU A 37 16.32 -11.27 -7.11
CA LEU A 37 15.86 -12.25 -8.09
C LEU A 37 15.54 -13.60 -7.41
N LYS A 38 16.46 -14.12 -6.59
CA LYS A 38 16.24 -15.36 -5.84
C LYS A 38 15.05 -15.27 -4.84
N ALA A 39 14.88 -14.10 -4.21
CA ALA A 39 13.76 -13.87 -3.29
C ALA A 39 12.42 -13.82 -4.03
N PHE A 40 12.41 -13.30 -5.24
CA PHE A 40 11.22 -13.29 -6.08
C PHE A 40 10.83 -14.70 -6.52
N ASP A 41 11.79 -15.52 -6.97
CA ASP A 41 11.54 -16.92 -7.34
C ASP A 41 10.93 -17.69 -6.16
N ARG A 42 11.52 -17.58 -4.95
CA ARG A 42 10.94 -18.16 -3.73
C ARG A 42 9.52 -17.67 -3.47
N SER A 43 9.25 -16.39 -3.70
CA SER A 43 7.91 -15.83 -3.50
C SER A 43 6.88 -16.43 -4.48
N LEU A 44 7.24 -16.65 -5.74
CA LEU A 44 6.39 -17.33 -6.71
C LEU A 44 6.16 -18.81 -6.34
N GLU A 45 7.20 -19.51 -5.95
CA GLU A 45 7.10 -20.92 -5.46
C GLU A 45 6.15 -21.03 -4.25
N GLU A 46 6.32 -20.16 -3.26
CA GLU A 46 5.48 -20.15 -2.06
C GLU A 46 4.02 -19.76 -2.34
N LEU A 47 3.79 -18.84 -3.28
CA LEU A 47 2.45 -18.50 -3.78
C LEU A 47 1.86 -19.62 -4.64
N GLY A 48 2.69 -20.42 -5.31
CA GLY A 48 2.27 -21.38 -6.33
C GLY A 48 1.63 -20.68 -7.53
N LEU A 49 2.23 -19.58 -7.98
CA LEU A 49 1.77 -18.74 -9.08
C LEU A 49 2.89 -18.52 -10.08
N ASP A 50 2.53 -18.33 -11.36
CA ASP A 50 3.49 -18.05 -12.44
C ASP A 50 3.85 -16.56 -12.52
N TYR A 51 3.04 -15.67 -11.97
CA TYR A 51 3.27 -14.22 -11.94
C TYR A 51 2.55 -13.55 -10.78
N VAL A 52 3.02 -12.34 -10.45
CA VAL A 52 2.30 -11.40 -9.58
C VAL A 52 1.88 -10.16 -10.36
N ASP A 53 0.85 -9.47 -9.88
CA ASP A 53 0.39 -8.22 -10.49
C ASP A 53 1.25 -7.03 -10.08
N LEU A 54 1.80 -7.07 -8.85
CA LEU A 54 2.66 -6.01 -8.33
C LEU A 54 3.74 -6.58 -7.40
N TYR A 55 5.00 -6.22 -7.67
CA TYR A 55 6.13 -6.49 -6.80
C TYR A 55 6.74 -5.20 -6.27
N LEU A 56 6.93 -5.10 -4.95
CA LEU A 56 7.38 -3.88 -4.28
C LEU A 56 8.70 -4.10 -3.54
N ILE A 57 9.61 -3.11 -3.56
CA ILE A 57 10.65 -3.00 -2.52
C ILE A 57 9.95 -2.61 -1.22
N HIS A 58 10.17 -3.38 -0.12
CA HIS A 58 9.42 -3.19 1.13
C HIS A 58 9.83 -1.94 1.91
N TRP A 59 11.16 -1.69 2.05
CA TRP A 59 11.74 -0.52 2.68
C TRP A 59 12.93 0.01 1.89
N PRO A 60 13.25 1.32 1.96
CA PRO A 60 14.29 1.94 1.15
C PRO A 60 15.71 1.74 1.72
N VAL A 61 16.20 0.50 1.88
CA VAL A 61 17.57 0.24 2.37
C VAL A 61 18.59 1.01 1.54
N GLN A 62 19.35 1.90 2.17
CA GLN A 62 20.10 2.95 1.49
C GLN A 62 21.12 2.42 0.46
N THR A 63 21.88 1.41 0.81
CA THR A 63 22.96 0.88 -0.04
C THR A 63 22.49 -0.08 -1.11
N LEU A 64 21.32 -0.68 -0.97
CA LEU A 64 20.86 -1.81 -1.81
C LEU A 64 19.65 -1.46 -2.69
N ARG A 65 18.93 -0.37 -2.43
CA ARG A 65 17.67 -0.04 -3.11
C ARG A 65 17.80 0.12 -4.63
N THR A 66 18.93 0.65 -5.11
CA THR A 66 19.16 0.84 -6.55
C THR A 66 19.37 -0.49 -7.27
N ASP A 67 20.18 -1.38 -6.71
CA ASP A 67 20.40 -2.71 -7.29
C ASP A 67 19.14 -3.58 -7.16
N SER A 68 18.41 -3.46 -6.06
CA SER A 68 17.09 -4.09 -5.91
C SER A 68 16.11 -3.59 -6.97
N TRP A 69 16.09 -2.29 -7.27
CA TRP A 69 15.23 -1.74 -8.29
C TRP A 69 15.55 -2.30 -9.68
N ARG A 70 16.82 -2.41 -10.04
CA ARG A 70 17.27 -3.05 -11.30
C ARG A 70 16.82 -4.50 -11.40
N ALA A 71 16.82 -5.24 -10.29
CA ALA A 71 16.28 -6.60 -10.25
C ALA A 71 14.74 -6.60 -10.51
N LEU A 72 14.00 -5.66 -9.93
CA LEU A 72 12.56 -5.53 -10.19
C LEU A 72 12.28 -5.19 -11.66
N GLU A 73 13.08 -4.30 -12.27
CA GLU A 73 12.99 -3.98 -13.70
C GLU A 73 13.20 -5.25 -14.57
N ARG A 74 14.16 -6.08 -14.21
CA ARG A 74 14.41 -7.36 -14.89
C ARG A 74 13.21 -8.31 -14.74
N ILE A 75 12.69 -8.52 -13.52
CA ILE A 75 11.51 -9.35 -13.23
C ILE A 75 10.29 -8.88 -14.05
N LYS A 76 10.09 -7.56 -14.15
CA LYS A 76 9.02 -6.99 -14.99
C LYS A 76 9.25 -7.25 -16.46
N SER A 77 10.48 -7.08 -16.96
CA SER A 77 10.85 -7.34 -18.37
C SER A 77 10.64 -8.80 -18.75
N ASP A 78 10.88 -9.72 -17.82
CA ASP A 78 10.66 -11.16 -18.02
C ASP A 78 9.16 -11.54 -17.91
N GLY A 79 8.28 -10.58 -17.64
CA GLY A 79 6.82 -10.78 -17.58
C GLY A 79 6.32 -11.44 -16.28
N MET A 80 7.19 -11.69 -15.29
CA MET A 80 6.85 -12.35 -14.04
C MET A 80 6.17 -11.42 -13.03
N ALA A 81 6.33 -10.09 -13.16
CA ALA A 81 5.54 -9.09 -12.47
C ALA A 81 4.92 -8.11 -13.47
N ARG A 82 3.61 -7.91 -13.46
CA ARG A 82 2.92 -6.97 -14.35
C ARG A 82 3.31 -5.53 -14.08
N SER A 83 3.51 -5.20 -12.81
CA SER A 83 3.93 -3.87 -12.35
C SER A 83 4.95 -3.99 -11.23
N ILE A 84 5.81 -2.98 -11.13
CA ILE A 84 6.78 -2.87 -10.04
C ILE A 84 6.62 -1.52 -9.33
N GLY A 85 6.96 -1.49 -8.06
CA GLY A 85 6.84 -0.30 -7.24
C GLY A 85 7.67 -0.39 -5.98
N VAL A 86 7.38 0.53 -5.08
CA VAL A 86 8.10 0.68 -3.82
C VAL A 86 7.13 0.80 -2.64
N SER A 87 7.65 0.59 -1.45
CA SER A 87 6.92 0.84 -0.21
C SER A 87 7.80 1.62 0.75
N ASN A 88 7.19 2.54 1.50
CA ASN A 88 7.87 3.38 2.49
C ASN A 88 8.93 4.34 1.89
N PHE A 89 8.86 4.65 0.60
CA PHE A 89 9.77 5.62 0.00
C PHE A 89 9.26 7.05 0.26
N SER A 90 10.11 7.89 0.86
CA SER A 90 9.90 9.33 0.93
C SER A 90 10.12 9.98 -0.45
N HIS A 91 9.77 11.27 -0.57
CA HIS A 91 10.07 12.04 -1.79
C HIS A 91 11.58 12.10 -2.07
N ILE A 92 12.44 12.13 -1.03
CA ILE A 92 13.89 12.09 -1.18
C ILE A 92 14.34 10.75 -1.77
N HIS A 93 13.80 9.64 -1.27
CA HIS A 93 14.12 8.30 -1.78
C HIS A 93 13.67 8.13 -3.23
N LEU A 94 12.50 8.67 -3.60
CA LEU A 94 11.99 8.64 -4.97
C LEU A 94 12.85 9.50 -5.90
N GLN A 95 13.26 10.70 -5.49
CA GLN A 95 14.16 11.55 -6.26
C GLN A 95 15.52 10.88 -6.50
N ALA A 96 16.09 10.25 -5.47
CA ALA A 96 17.33 9.49 -5.60
C ALA A 96 17.17 8.30 -6.57
N LEU A 97 16.06 7.58 -6.50
CA LEU A 97 15.76 6.51 -7.45
C LEU A 97 15.65 7.04 -8.89
N PHE A 98 14.97 8.18 -9.08
CA PHE A 98 14.78 8.81 -10.39
C PHE A 98 16.09 9.26 -11.07
N SER A 99 17.15 9.50 -10.29
CA SER A 99 18.47 9.82 -10.85
C SER A 99 19.20 8.58 -11.40
N THR A 100 18.72 7.37 -11.12
CA THR A 100 19.39 6.11 -11.49
C THR A 100 18.64 5.31 -12.55
N THR A 101 17.38 5.66 -12.84
CA THR A 101 16.54 4.92 -13.81
C THR A 101 15.45 5.81 -14.42
N ASP A 102 15.06 5.51 -15.64
CA ASP A 102 13.90 6.10 -16.31
C ASP A 102 12.58 5.39 -15.96
N GLN A 103 12.67 4.13 -15.51
CA GLN A 103 11.50 3.36 -15.08
C GLN A 103 10.96 3.89 -13.76
N ARG A 104 9.76 4.47 -13.77
CA ARG A 104 9.11 4.98 -12.55
C ARG A 104 8.37 3.87 -11.82
N PRO A 105 8.33 3.89 -10.47
CA PRO A 105 7.45 3.03 -9.70
C PRO A 105 5.99 3.26 -10.09
N ALA A 106 5.23 2.19 -10.33
CA ALA A 106 3.80 2.31 -10.56
C ALA A 106 3.04 2.67 -9.26
N VAL A 107 3.56 2.19 -8.13
CA VAL A 107 2.95 2.34 -6.79
C VAL A 107 4.00 2.74 -5.78
N ASN A 108 3.64 3.62 -4.85
CA ASN A 108 4.31 3.77 -3.55
C ASN A 108 3.30 3.40 -2.46
N GLN A 109 3.58 2.33 -1.71
CA GLN A 109 2.74 1.89 -0.62
C GLN A 109 3.26 2.45 0.70
N ILE A 110 2.49 3.32 1.37
CA ILE A 110 2.91 4.04 2.58
C ILE A 110 1.91 3.88 3.71
N GLU A 111 2.33 4.14 4.95
CA GLU A 111 1.39 4.30 6.05
C GLU A 111 0.50 5.52 5.79
N LEU A 112 -0.83 5.35 5.87
CA LEU A 112 -1.74 6.43 5.53
C LEU A 112 -3.08 6.27 6.24
N SER A 113 -3.52 7.35 6.88
CA SER A 113 -4.83 7.48 7.51
C SER A 113 -5.21 8.97 7.60
N PRO A 114 -6.43 9.35 8.03
CA PRO A 114 -6.75 10.74 8.33
C PRO A 114 -5.81 11.40 9.35
N PHE A 115 -5.20 10.60 10.25
CA PHE A 115 -4.28 11.04 11.30
C PHE A 115 -2.80 11.06 10.86
N LEU A 116 -2.49 10.53 9.68
CA LEU A 116 -1.17 10.52 9.05
C LEU A 116 -1.32 10.62 7.53
N GLN A 117 -1.39 11.82 7.00
CA GLN A 117 -1.70 12.04 5.58
C GLN A 117 -0.48 12.10 4.68
N GLN A 118 0.69 12.36 5.25
CA GLN A 118 1.95 12.42 4.52
C GLN A 118 1.84 13.30 3.24
N THR A 119 1.26 14.48 3.39
CA THR A 119 0.92 15.39 2.28
C THR A 119 2.06 15.68 1.30
N PRO A 120 3.34 15.87 1.73
CA PRO A 120 4.45 16.06 0.81
C PRO A 120 4.67 14.87 -0.14
N ILE A 121 4.64 13.65 0.39
CA ILE A 121 4.79 12.41 -0.40
C ILE A 121 3.60 12.24 -1.34
N SER A 122 2.38 12.51 -0.84
CA SER A 122 1.15 12.40 -1.62
C SER A 122 1.15 13.34 -2.83
N LYS A 123 1.58 14.60 -2.64
CA LYS A 123 1.72 15.57 -3.73
C LYS A 123 2.80 15.14 -4.73
N PHE A 124 3.95 14.68 -4.23
CA PHE A 124 5.06 14.23 -5.07
C PHE A 124 4.65 13.03 -5.93
N CYS A 125 4.05 12.00 -5.35
CA CYS A 125 3.59 10.82 -6.09
C CYS A 125 2.57 11.19 -7.17
N ARG A 126 1.60 12.04 -6.84
CA ARG A 126 0.58 12.51 -7.80
C ARG A 126 1.21 13.24 -9.00
N SER A 127 2.19 14.13 -8.76
CA SER A 127 2.86 14.88 -9.85
C SER A 127 3.72 14.01 -10.76
N HIS A 128 4.04 12.78 -10.33
CA HIS A 128 4.84 11.82 -11.11
C HIS A 128 4.04 10.58 -11.56
N ASN A 129 2.70 10.62 -11.49
CA ASN A 129 1.80 9.51 -11.83
C ASN A 129 2.10 8.21 -11.07
N ILE A 130 2.52 8.30 -9.81
CA ILE A 130 2.74 7.17 -8.92
C ILE A 130 1.48 6.98 -8.07
N GLN A 131 0.83 5.83 -8.18
CA GLN A 131 -0.34 5.51 -7.37
C GLN A 131 0.06 5.33 -5.90
N LEU A 132 -0.63 6.01 -4.99
CA LEU A 132 -0.49 5.75 -3.56
C LEU A 132 -1.39 4.61 -3.13
N THR A 133 -0.84 3.73 -2.29
CA THR A 133 -1.58 2.71 -1.57
C THR A 133 -1.34 2.86 -0.08
N GLY A 134 -2.40 3.08 0.69
CA GLY A 134 -2.33 3.23 2.15
C GLY A 134 -2.37 1.89 2.87
N TYR A 135 -1.32 1.58 3.64
CA TYR A 135 -1.39 0.54 4.65
C TYR A 135 -1.72 1.14 6.03
N CYS A 136 -2.16 0.33 6.98
CA CYS A 136 -2.71 0.77 8.27
C CYS A 136 -3.80 1.87 8.15
N PRO A 137 -4.70 1.82 7.15
CA PRO A 137 -5.66 2.90 6.90
C PRO A 137 -6.65 3.12 8.04
N LEU A 138 -6.75 2.15 8.95
CA LEU A 138 -7.63 2.18 10.13
C LEU A 138 -6.91 2.56 11.43
N ALA A 139 -5.66 3.04 11.37
CA ALA A 139 -4.82 3.34 12.53
C ALA A 139 -4.87 2.23 13.61
N LYS A 140 -4.94 0.94 13.17
CA LYS A 140 -5.13 -0.25 14.05
C LYS A 140 -6.35 -0.16 14.99
N GLY A 141 -7.31 0.73 14.71
CA GLY A 141 -8.48 0.99 15.53
C GLY A 141 -8.24 1.88 16.75
N GLN A 142 -7.05 2.43 16.91
CA GLN A 142 -6.66 3.20 18.11
C GLN A 142 -7.25 4.63 18.14
N ARG A 143 -7.89 5.08 17.05
CA ARG A 143 -8.45 6.44 16.90
C ARG A 143 -9.94 6.41 16.52
N PHE A 144 -10.63 5.28 16.70
CA PHE A 144 -12.04 5.16 16.33
C PHE A 144 -12.99 6.00 17.22
N ASP A 145 -12.54 6.39 18.40
CA ASP A 145 -13.24 7.22 19.37
C ASP A 145 -13.05 8.74 19.15
N ASP A 146 -12.28 9.13 18.12
CA ASP A 146 -12.14 10.55 17.75
C ASP A 146 -13.52 11.19 17.53
N PRO A 147 -13.82 12.33 18.18
CA PRO A 147 -15.16 12.94 18.12
C PRO A 147 -15.58 13.37 16.72
N THR A 148 -14.64 13.88 15.90
CA THR A 148 -14.91 14.31 14.52
C THR A 148 -15.23 13.11 13.64
N LEU A 149 -14.40 12.08 13.71
CA LEU A 149 -14.57 10.84 12.96
C LEU A 149 -15.89 10.15 13.36
N SER A 150 -16.16 10.01 14.66
CA SER A 150 -17.38 9.39 15.19
C SER A 150 -18.64 10.15 14.78
N LYS A 151 -18.61 11.48 14.79
CA LYS A 151 -19.74 12.33 14.36
C LYS A 151 -20.04 12.14 12.86
N ILE A 152 -19.01 12.11 12.01
CA ILE A 152 -19.17 11.90 10.57
C ILE A 152 -19.70 10.48 10.30
N ALA A 153 -19.17 9.47 11.01
CA ALA A 153 -19.62 8.09 10.91
C ALA A 153 -21.12 7.94 11.24
N ALA A 154 -21.56 8.55 12.35
CA ALA A 154 -22.97 8.58 12.73
C ALA A 154 -23.86 9.27 11.68
N GLN A 155 -23.43 10.42 11.15
CA GLN A 155 -24.16 11.15 10.10
C GLN A 155 -24.33 10.32 8.80
N LYS A 156 -23.39 9.43 8.50
CA LYS A 156 -23.42 8.56 7.31
C LYS A 156 -24.05 7.19 7.59
N ASN A 157 -24.42 6.90 8.82
CA ASN A 157 -24.85 5.56 9.25
C ASN A 157 -23.81 4.48 8.88
N LYS A 158 -22.53 4.81 9.03
CA LYS A 158 -21.38 3.96 8.75
C LYS A 158 -20.47 3.88 9.98
N SER A 159 -19.59 2.89 10.01
CA SER A 159 -18.57 2.78 11.06
C SER A 159 -17.42 3.77 10.83
N PRO A 160 -16.65 4.14 11.88
CA PRO A 160 -15.41 4.90 11.74
C PRO A 160 -14.43 4.28 10.72
N ALA A 161 -14.31 2.95 10.70
CA ALA A 161 -13.47 2.23 9.74
C ALA A 161 -13.89 2.49 8.28
N GLN A 162 -15.19 2.41 7.99
CA GLN A 162 -15.72 2.69 6.64
C GLN A 162 -15.48 4.15 6.23
N VAL A 163 -15.63 5.11 7.15
CA VAL A 163 -15.34 6.52 6.88
C VAL A 163 -13.87 6.74 6.56
N MET A 164 -12.94 6.14 7.32
CA MET A 164 -11.50 6.25 7.05
C MET A 164 -11.11 5.66 5.69
N ILE A 165 -11.67 4.50 5.32
CA ILE A 165 -11.47 3.89 4.01
C ILE A 165 -12.01 4.80 2.91
N ARG A 166 -13.25 5.27 3.05
CA ARG A 166 -13.90 6.14 2.05
C ARG A 166 -13.16 7.45 1.86
N TRP A 167 -12.66 8.05 2.95
CA TRP A 167 -11.81 9.25 2.90
C TRP A 167 -10.59 9.05 1.98
N ALA A 168 -9.86 7.95 2.14
CA ALA A 168 -8.70 7.66 1.30
C ALA A 168 -9.09 7.44 -0.17
N LEU A 169 -10.17 6.68 -0.43
CA LEU A 169 -10.68 6.44 -1.78
C LEU A 169 -11.10 7.75 -2.47
N GLN A 170 -11.76 8.67 -1.76
CA GLN A 170 -12.15 9.98 -2.32
C GLN A 170 -10.94 10.90 -2.60
N LYS A 171 -9.80 10.65 -1.97
CA LYS A 171 -8.51 11.30 -2.30
C LYS A 171 -7.79 10.65 -3.49
N GLY A 172 -8.39 9.63 -4.13
CA GLY A 172 -7.79 8.87 -5.24
C GLY A 172 -6.69 7.90 -4.81
N GLN A 173 -6.69 7.49 -3.54
CA GLN A 173 -5.72 6.55 -2.99
C GLN A 173 -6.33 5.15 -2.88
N ALA A 174 -5.55 4.10 -3.17
CA ALA A 174 -5.92 2.74 -2.82
C ALA A 174 -5.61 2.47 -1.34
N VAL A 175 -6.32 1.53 -0.72
CA VAL A 175 -6.06 1.13 0.69
C VAL A 175 -6.14 -0.38 0.85
N ILE A 176 -5.38 -0.89 1.81
CA ILE A 176 -5.32 -2.33 2.12
C ILE A 176 -5.68 -2.58 3.59
N PRO A 177 -6.97 -2.39 3.98
CA PRO A 177 -7.42 -2.66 5.33
C PRO A 177 -7.35 -4.17 5.63
N LYS A 178 -6.78 -4.53 6.79
CA LYS A 178 -6.70 -5.93 7.24
C LYS A 178 -7.70 -6.18 8.36
N SER A 179 -8.42 -7.28 8.27
CA SER A 179 -9.17 -7.83 9.40
C SER A 179 -9.05 -9.37 9.43
N SER A 180 -9.09 -9.95 10.63
CA SER A 180 -9.25 -11.39 10.84
C SER A 180 -10.71 -11.79 11.13
N ASN A 181 -11.61 -10.82 11.20
CA ASN A 181 -13.02 -11.05 11.44
C ASN A 181 -13.79 -10.96 10.11
N PRO A 182 -14.44 -12.06 9.63
CA PRO A 182 -15.14 -12.10 8.34
C PRO A 182 -16.19 -10.99 8.18
N ARG A 183 -16.95 -10.69 9.25
CA ARG A 183 -17.94 -9.59 9.22
C ARG A 183 -17.28 -8.24 8.95
N ARG A 184 -16.15 -7.96 9.61
CA ARG A 184 -15.41 -6.70 9.39
C ARG A 184 -14.73 -6.64 8.02
N ILE A 185 -14.34 -7.77 7.43
CA ILE A 185 -13.84 -7.82 6.05
C ILE A 185 -14.92 -7.32 5.10
N GLY A 186 -16.14 -7.86 5.19
CA GLY A 186 -17.29 -7.40 4.39
C GLY A 186 -17.60 -5.91 4.63
N GLN A 187 -17.64 -5.47 5.89
CA GLN A 187 -17.88 -4.06 6.22
C GLN A 187 -16.81 -3.11 5.64
N ASN A 188 -15.54 -3.51 5.65
CA ASN A 188 -14.45 -2.71 5.06
C ASN A 188 -14.56 -2.59 3.53
N ALA A 189 -15.22 -3.52 2.86
CA ALA A 189 -15.50 -3.46 1.43
C ALA A 189 -16.78 -2.68 1.09
N ASP A 190 -17.70 -2.53 2.05
CA ASP A 190 -18.97 -1.82 1.90
C ASP A 190 -18.79 -0.30 2.11
N VAL A 191 -18.12 0.35 1.14
CA VAL A 191 -17.71 1.77 1.22
C VAL A 191 -18.01 2.56 -0.05
N PHE A 192 -18.72 1.98 -1.02
CA PHE A 192 -18.99 2.60 -2.31
C PHE A 192 -20.40 3.20 -2.44
N ASP A 193 -21.26 2.95 -1.46
CA ASP A 193 -22.67 3.36 -1.43
C ASP A 193 -22.92 4.72 -0.75
N PHE A 194 -21.87 5.40 -0.30
CA PHE A 194 -21.94 6.73 0.33
C PHE A 194 -20.78 7.63 -0.05
N GLU A 195 -20.96 8.92 0.13
CA GLU A 195 -19.92 9.94 -0.07
C GLU A 195 -19.74 10.80 1.19
N ILE A 196 -18.49 11.20 1.43
CA ILE A 196 -18.11 12.18 2.44
C ILE A 196 -18.16 13.56 1.75
N SER A 197 -18.92 14.51 2.30
CA SER A 197 -19.03 15.84 1.72
C SER A 197 -17.70 16.62 1.78
N PRO A 198 -17.50 17.66 0.93
CA PRO A 198 -16.27 18.46 0.97
C PRO A 198 -15.97 19.06 2.37
N ASP A 199 -17.00 19.53 3.10
CA ASP A 199 -16.84 20.00 4.48
C ASP A 199 -16.38 18.89 5.43
N GLN A 200 -16.98 17.70 5.32
CA GLN A 200 -16.58 16.54 6.14
C GLN A 200 -15.16 16.08 5.77
N MET A 201 -14.78 16.10 4.48
CA MET A 201 -13.41 15.81 4.03
C MET A 201 -12.41 16.79 4.66
N ALA A 202 -12.70 18.10 4.61
CA ALA A 202 -11.83 19.11 5.24
C ALA A 202 -11.67 18.90 6.75
N ARG A 203 -12.72 18.48 7.43
CA ARG A 203 -12.67 18.18 8.87
C ARG A 203 -11.88 16.93 9.18
N LEU A 204 -11.94 15.89 8.32
CA LEU A 204 -11.08 14.70 8.44
C LEU A 204 -9.62 15.05 8.10
N ASP A 205 -9.40 15.91 7.12
CA ASP A 205 -8.06 16.38 6.77
C ASP A 205 -7.41 17.20 7.92
N ALA A 206 -8.21 17.85 8.73
CA ALA A 206 -7.73 18.58 9.92
C ALA A 206 -7.32 17.66 11.10
N LEU A 207 -7.52 16.32 10.99
CA LEU A 207 -7.12 15.37 12.03
C LEU A 207 -5.64 14.93 11.89
N ASP A 208 -4.92 15.41 10.89
CA ASP A 208 -3.51 15.07 10.65
C ASP A 208 -2.64 15.57 11.80
N ASP A 209 -2.19 14.68 12.65
CA ASP A 209 -1.34 14.95 13.82
C ASP A 209 -0.04 14.13 13.77
N ASP A 210 0.34 13.66 12.57
CA ASP A 210 1.51 12.79 12.30
C ASP A 210 1.50 11.50 13.15
N TYR A 211 0.31 10.95 13.42
CA TYR A 211 0.11 9.74 14.23
C TYR A 211 0.59 8.49 13.50
N ARG A 212 1.85 8.18 13.69
CA ARG A 212 2.57 7.10 13.03
C ARG A 212 2.60 5.83 13.88
N LEU A 213 2.35 4.69 13.26
CA LEU A 213 2.33 3.36 13.91
C LEU A 213 3.52 2.48 13.51
N CYS A 214 4.20 2.83 12.42
CA CYS A 214 5.38 2.14 11.90
C CYS A 214 6.58 3.07 11.93
N PRO A 215 7.83 2.56 11.82
CA PRO A 215 9.03 3.40 11.77
C PRO A 215 8.96 4.48 10.69
N ASP A 216 9.56 5.64 10.94
CA ASP A 216 9.71 6.65 9.91
C ASP A 216 10.73 6.17 8.86
N PRO A 217 10.36 6.12 7.57
CA PRO A 217 11.29 5.71 6.52
C PRO A 217 12.56 6.56 6.42
N LEU A 218 12.53 7.81 6.89
CA LEU A 218 13.69 8.70 6.91
C LEU A 218 14.69 8.32 7.99
N SER A 219 14.30 7.53 9.00
CA SER A 219 15.18 7.02 10.05
C SER A 219 15.83 5.68 9.68
N MET A 220 15.48 5.09 8.53
CA MET A 220 16.09 3.83 8.07
C MET A 220 17.49 4.09 7.52
N PRO A 221 18.49 3.26 7.89
CA PRO A 221 19.87 3.41 7.44
C PRO A 221 20.06 3.12 5.94
#